data_954f59edf08c7e4d5a001532d13873b2
#
_entry.id   954f59edf08c7e4d5a001532d13873b2
#
_cell.length_a   1.000
_cell.length_b   1.000
_cell.length_c   1.000
_cell.angle_alpha   90.00
_cell.angle_beta   90.00
_cell.angle_gamma   90.00
#
_symmetry.space_group_name_H-M   'P 1'
#
loop_
_entity.id
_entity.type
_entity.pdbx_description
1 polymer ?
#
loop_
_entity_poly.entity_id
_entity_poly.type
_entity_poly.pdbx_seq_one_letter_code
_entity_poly.pdbx_strand_id
1 'polypeptide(L)'
;LKEIDRIDAFVKPPISIPFGASQVHGIYDKDVVDKPVVAEQMDTFLSYLNRADMVVGHNIEYDESVINYELQRLGRRGDYHPQKTLCTMKSTVDFCAIPGRGIGFKFPKLNELYKKLFGEYFEWAHTAIYDVEATVRALQKLLQMDVIQVQENTVMRLF
;
A
#
# COMPACT_ATOMS: atom_id res chain seq x y z
N LEU A 1 -13.19 3.15 -10.98
CA LEU A 1 -12.03 2.27 -11.24
C LEU A 1 -12.53 0.87 -11.61
N LYS A 2 -11.83 0.20 -12.50
CA LYS A 2 -12.06 -1.21 -12.84
C LYS A 2 -10.78 -1.98 -12.54
N GLU A 3 -10.88 -3.07 -11.78
CA GLU A 3 -9.75 -3.99 -11.59
C GLU A 3 -9.44 -4.68 -12.91
N ILE A 4 -8.18 -4.70 -13.30
CA ILE A 4 -7.70 -5.32 -14.54
C ILE A 4 -6.92 -6.59 -14.19
N ASP A 5 -6.14 -6.53 -13.10
CA ASP A 5 -5.27 -7.61 -12.67
C ASP A 5 -4.92 -7.45 -11.18
N ARG A 6 -4.46 -8.54 -10.54
CA ARG A 6 -4.12 -8.57 -9.11
C ARG A 6 -2.92 -9.48 -8.89
N ILE A 7 -2.02 -9.06 -8.00
CA ILE A 7 -1.00 -9.92 -7.42
C ILE A 7 -1.25 -10.01 -5.92
N ASP A 8 -1.33 -11.22 -5.40
CA ASP A 8 -1.34 -11.53 -3.99
C ASP A 8 -0.43 -12.75 -3.77
N ALA A 9 0.70 -12.57 -3.11
CA ALA A 9 1.70 -13.61 -2.93
C ALA A 9 2.49 -13.43 -1.64
N PHE A 10 2.75 -14.53 -0.97
CA PHE A 10 3.74 -14.57 0.09
C PHE A 10 5.14 -14.81 -0.47
N VAL A 11 6.12 -14.20 0.17
CA VAL A 11 7.54 -14.46 -0.08
C VAL A 11 8.22 -14.96 1.19
N LYS A 12 9.21 -15.84 1.02
CA LYS A 12 10.04 -16.31 2.12
C LYS A 12 11.03 -15.21 2.49
N PRO A 13 11.00 -14.69 3.74
CA PRO A 13 11.96 -13.71 4.19
C PRO A 13 13.36 -14.36 4.39
N PRO A 14 14.45 -13.57 4.31
CA PRO A 14 15.80 -14.07 4.53
C PRO A 14 16.12 -14.41 5.99
N ILE A 15 15.30 -13.97 6.91
CA ILE A 15 15.42 -14.21 8.36
C ILE A 15 14.07 -14.65 8.92
N SER A 16 14.06 -15.29 10.09
CA SER A 16 12.82 -15.64 10.76
C SER A 16 11.99 -14.39 11.11
N ILE A 17 10.68 -14.52 10.96
CA ILE A 17 9.74 -13.45 11.27
C ILE A 17 9.73 -13.20 12.79
N PRO A 18 10.04 -11.98 13.25
CA PRO A 18 9.99 -11.65 14.67
C PRO A 18 8.59 -11.89 15.24
N PHE A 19 8.51 -12.48 16.43
CA PHE A 19 7.24 -12.80 17.07
C PHE A 19 6.28 -11.59 17.17
N GLY A 20 6.83 -10.41 17.50
CA GLY A 20 6.03 -9.17 17.56
C GLY A 20 5.40 -8.78 16.21
N ALA A 21 6.07 -9.06 15.09
CA ALA A 21 5.52 -8.85 13.76
C ALA A 21 4.39 -9.84 13.47
N SER A 22 4.61 -11.13 13.77
CA SER A 22 3.59 -12.17 13.61
C SER A 22 2.32 -11.88 14.43
N GLN A 23 2.45 -11.27 15.59
CA GLN A 23 1.28 -10.85 16.41
C GLN A 23 0.44 -9.75 15.73
N VAL A 24 1.04 -8.95 14.85
CA VAL A 24 0.34 -7.85 14.14
C VAL A 24 -0.35 -8.36 12.88
N HIS A 25 0.35 -9.11 12.02
CA HIS A 25 -0.15 -9.51 10.70
C HIS A 25 -0.57 -10.98 10.61
N GLY A 26 -0.39 -11.79 11.66
CA GLY A 26 -0.83 -13.17 11.71
C GLY A 26 -0.01 -14.18 10.88
N ILE A 27 1.09 -13.75 10.25
CA ILE A 27 1.94 -14.60 9.41
C ILE A 27 3.12 -15.11 10.23
N TYR A 28 3.41 -16.40 10.15
CA TYR A 28 4.48 -17.08 10.86
C TYR A 28 5.44 -17.75 9.87
N ASP A 29 6.64 -18.12 10.32
CA ASP A 29 7.65 -18.79 9.48
C ASP A 29 7.10 -20.02 8.75
N LYS A 30 6.23 -20.79 9.40
CA LYS A 30 5.56 -21.98 8.82
C LYS A 30 4.71 -21.66 7.57
N ASP A 31 4.18 -20.44 7.49
CA ASP A 31 3.28 -20.01 6.41
C ASP A 31 4.05 -19.59 5.15
N VAL A 32 5.36 -19.32 5.31
CA VAL A 32 6.24 -18.79 4.25
C VAL A 32 7.45 -19.69 3.95
N VAL A 33 7.65 -20.78 4.69
CA VAL A 33 8.84 -21.64 4.54
C VAL A 33 9.01 -22.21 3.14
N ASP A 34 7.90 -22.57 2.46
CA ASP A 34 7.85 -23.14 1.12
C ASP A 34 7.57 -22.10 0.03
N LYS A 35 7.58 -20.81 0.38
CA LYS A 35 7.30 -19.74 -0.58
C LYS A 35 8.60 -19.32 -1.31
N PRO A 36 8.46 -18.75 -2.54
CA PRO A 36 9.61 -18.23 -3.26
C PRO A 36 10.28 -17.11 -2.46
N VAL A 37 11.57 -16.93 -2.64
CA VAL A 37 12.28 -15.78 -2.07
C VAL A 37 11.93 -14.50 -2.84
N VAL A 38 12.12 -13.36 -2.19
CA VAL A 38 11.78 -12.05 -2.78
C VAL A 38 12.46 -11.81 -4.13
N ALA A 39 13.69 -12.30 -4.30
CA ALA A 39 14.43 -12.16 -5.56
C ALA A 39 13.70 -12.80 -6.76
N GLU A 40 13.01 -13.93 -6.55
CA GLU A 40 12.30 -14.66 -7.62
C GLU A 40 10.99 -13.95 -8.02
N GLN A 41 10.40 -13.15 -7.12
CA GLN A 41 9.15 -12.43 -7.37
C GLN A 41 9.36 -10.98 -7.80
N MET A 42 10.56 -10.43 -7.56
CA MET A 42 10.84 -9.00 -7.74
C MET A 42 10.59 -8.51 -9.17
N ASP A 43 10.97 -9.27 -10.19
CA ASP A 43 10.77 -8.87 -11.59
C ASP A 43 9.30 -8.77 -11.96
N THR A 44 8.51 -9.76 -11.54
CA THR A 44 7.05 -9.73 -11.72
C THR A 44 6.47 -8.50 -11.04
N PHE A 45 6.80 -8.28 -9.78
CA PHE A 45 6.31 -7.16 -8.99
C PHE A 45 6.66 -5.79 -9.60
N LEU A 46 7.95 -5.59 -9.95
CA LEU A 46 8.40 -4.35 -10.59
C LEU A 46 7.76 -4.13 -11.96
N SER A 47 7.48 -5.21 -12.71
CA SER A 47 6.82 -5.08 -14.01
C SER A 47 5.41 -4.48 -13.89
N TYR A 48 4.71 -4.70 -12.78
CA TYR A 48 3.43 -4.07 -12.50
C TYR A 48 3.59 -2.61 -12.10
N LEU A 49 4.53 -2.30 -11.21
CA LEU A 49 4.69 -0.96 -10.65
C LEU A 49 5.27 0.04 -11.66
N ASN A 50 6.34 -0.34 -12.36
CA ASN A 50 7.04 0.56 -13.29
C ASN A 50 6.26 0.82 -14.58
N ARG A 51 5.25 0.01 -14.91
CA ARG A 51 4.36 0.20 -16.06
C ARG A 51 3.09 0.98 -15.73
N ALA A 52 2.88 1.33 -14.48
CA ALA A 52 1.75 2.14 -14.07
C ALA A 52 2.01 3.62 -14.35
N ASP A 53 0.99 4.33 -14.82
CA ASP A 53 1.04 5.80 -14.89
C ASP A 53 1.09 6.41 -13.49
N MET A 54 0.51 5.71 -12.50
CA MET A 54 0.48 6.13 -11.11
C MET A 54 0.45 4.93 -10.16
N VAL A 55 1.33 4.93 -9.18
CA VAL A 55 1.30 3.99 -8.04
C VAL A 55 0.62 4.67 -6.87
N VAL A 56 -0.35 3.99 -6.25
CA VAL A 56 -1.16 4.55 -5.17
C VAL A 56 -1.03 3.69 -3.92
N GLY A 57 -0.89 4.33 -2.77
CA GLY A 57 -0.87 3.65 -1.48
C GLY A 57 -1.39 4.53 -0.35
N HIS A 58 -1.67 3.91 0.79
CA HIS A 58 -1.95 4.64 2.02
C HIS A 58 -0.72 4.62 2.92
N ASN A 59 0.03 5.73 2.97
CA ASN A 59 1.39 5.83 3.50
C ASN A 59 2.44 5.19 2.57
N ILE A 60 2.28 5.41 1.28
CA ILE A 60 3.09 4.79 0.21
C ILE A 60 4.61 4.89 0.41
N GLU A 61 5.09 5.93 1.09
CA GLU A 61 6.53 6.10 1.38
C GLU A 61 7.09 4.96 2.23
N TYR A 62 6.26 4.35 3.08
CA TYR A 62 6.66 3.15 3.82
C TYR A 62 6.88 1.98 2.86
N ASP A 63 5.94 1.72 1.97
CA ASP A 63 6.02 0.62 0.99
C ASP A 63 7.20 0.83 0.04
N GLU A 64 7.38 2.05 -0.46
CA GLU A 64 8.54 2.43 -1.29
C GLU A 64 9.88 2.22 -0.56
N SER A 65 9.93 2.52 0.74
CA SER A 65 11.13 2.32 1.54
C SER A 65 11.48 0.84 1.68
N VAL A 66 10.49 -0.04 1.86
CA VAL A 66 10.66 -1.49 1.93
C VAL A 66 11.15 -2.04 0.59
N ILE A 67 10.52 -1.64 -0.53
CA ILE A 67 10.94 -2.05 -1.88
C ILE A 67 12.39 -1.63 -2.15
N ASN A 68 12.72 -0.39 -1.90
CA ASN A 68 14.07 0.14 -2.15
C ASN A 68 15.12 -0.54 -1.26
N TYR A 69 14.77 -0.87 -0.02
CA TYR A 69 15.65 -1.63 0.87
C TYR A 69 15.93 -3.04 0.30
N GLU A 70 14.88 -3.75 -0.13
CA GLU A 70 15.05 -5.08 -0.74
C GLU A 70 15.83 -5.01 -2.05
N LEU A 71 15.58 -4.04 -2.91
CA LEU A 71 16.34 -3.82 -4.13
C LEU A 71 17.81 -3.50 -3.85
N GLN A 72 18.10 -2.71 -2.83
CA GLN A 72 19.46 -2.45 -2.40
C GLN A 72 20.15 -3.74 -1.92
N ARG A 73 19.46 -4.57 -1.13
CA ARG A 73 19.95 -5.86 -0.66
C ARG A 73 20.24 -6.84 -1.80
N LEU A 74 19.48 -6.77 -2.89
CA LEU A 74 19.64 -7.57 -4.10
C LEU A 74 20.67 -6.98 -5.10
N GLY A 75 21.30 -5.83 -4.80
CA GLY A 75 22.20 -5.13 -5.73
C GLY A 75 21.48 -4.47 -6.92
N ARG A 76 20.18 -4.24 -6.80
CA ARG A 76 19.27 -3.76 -7.86
C ARG A 76 18.76 -2.35 -7.60
N ARG A 77 19.56 -1.51 -6.99
CA ARG A 77 19.21 -0.14 -6.65
C ARG A 77 18.81 0.65 -7.92
N GLY A 78 17.62 1.28 -7.89
CA GLY A 78 17.11 2.09 -8.99
C GLY A 78 16.14 1.34 -9.93
N ASP A 79 15.93 0.02 -9.73
CA ASP A 79 14.98 -0.74 -10.56
C ASP A 79 13.51 -0.35 -10.29
N TYR A 80 13.20 0.23 -9.14
CA TYR A 80 11.90 0.85 -8.87
C TYR A 80 11.91 2.32 -9.26
N HIS A 81 11.12 2.68 -10.26
CA HIS A 81 11.07 4.02 -10.86
C HIS A 81 9.67 4.37 -11.35
N PRO A 82 8.68 4.47 -10.45
CA PRO A 82 7.30 4.81 -10.81
C PRO A 82 7.26 6.19 -11.48
N GLN A 83 6.37 6.36 -12.46
CA GLN A 83 6.19 7.66 -13.12
C GLN A 83 5.61 8.72 -12.18
N LYS A 84 4.60 8.32 -11.40
CA LYS A 84 3.94 9.15 -10.38
C LYS A 84 3.53 8.30 -9.20
N THR A 85 3.46 8.91 -8.03
CA THR A 85 2.89 8.29 -6.83
C THR A 85 1.79 9.16 -6.23
N LEU A 86 0.81 8.53 -5.60
CA LEU A 86 -0.27 9.18 -4.89
C LEU A 86 -0.41 8.55 -3.49
N CYS A 87 -0.23 9.35 -2.46
CA CYS A 87 -0.42 8.94 -1.07
C CYS A 87 -1.80 9.35 -0.58
N THR A 88 -2.74 8.41 -0.47
CA THR A 88 -4.09 8.71 0.04
C THR A 88 -4.07 9.24 1.46
N MET A 89 -3.10 8.83 2.31
CA MET A 89 -2.92 9.36 3.65
C MET A 89 -2.62 10.88 3.61
N LYS A 90 -1.65 11.30 2.82
CA LYS A 90 -1.25 12.71 2.73
C LYS A 90 -2.32 13.56 2.04
N SER A 91 -2.93 13.05 1.00
CA SER A 91 -3.96 13.75 0.23
C SER A 91 -5.28 13.97 0.99
N THR A 92 -5.46 13.31 2.14
CA THR A 92 -6.73 13.39 2.89
C THR A 92 -6.58 13.96 4.30
N VAL A 93 -5.47 14.62 4.61
CA VAL A 93 -5.24 15.23 5.93
C VAL A 93 -6.33 16.26 6.25
N ASP A 94 -6.54 17.22 5.36
CA ASP A 94 -7.55 18.27 5.55
C ASP A 94 -9.00 17.74 5.44
N PHE A 95 -9.22 16.77 4.54
CA PHE A 95 -10.52 16.11 4.41
C PHE A 95 -10.91 15.35 5.68
N CYS A 96 -9.99 14.62 6.29
CA CYS A 96 -10.23 13.91 7.55
C CYS A 96 -10.33 14.86 8.74
N ALA A 97 -9.54 15.93 8.75
CA ALA A 97 -9.49 16.97 9.78
C ALA A 97 -9.35 16.43 11.21
N ILE A 98 -8.53 15.39 11.39
CA ILE A 98 -8.32 14.75 12.70
C ILE A 98 -7.33 15.59 13.51
N PRO A 99 -7.68 16.09 14.71
CA PRO A 99 -6.77 16.88 15.52
C PRO A 99 -5.45 16.17 15.80
N GLY A 100 -4.33 16.86 15.56
CA GLY A 100 -2.99 16.41 15.93
C GLY A 100 -2.67 16.66 17.41
N ARG A 101 -1.48 16.27 17.86
CA ARG A 101 -0.98 16.59 19.22
C ARG A 101 -0.57 18.04 19.39
N GLY A 102 -0.47 18.82 18.29
CA GLY A 102 -0.07 20.23 18.25
C GLY A 102 -1.05 21.02 17.40
N ILE A 103 -0.55 22.08 16.73
CA ILE A 103 -1.37 22.88 15.81
C ILE A 103 -1.54 22.10 14.49
N GLY A 104 -2.79 21.97 14.01
CA GLY A 104 -3.14 21.33 12.76
C GLY A 104 -3.64 19.90 12.90
N PHE A 105 -3.77 19.22 11.76
CA PHE A 105 -4.30 17.87 11.68
C PHE A 105 -3.20 16.82 11.58
N LYS A 106 -3.44 15.63 12.12
CA LYS A 106 -2.54 14.49 11.95
C LYS A 106 -2.84 13.74 10.65
N PHE A 107 -1.88 12.94 10.19
CA PHE A 107 -2.10 11.96 9.14
C PHE A 107 -3.16 10.94 9.57
N PRO A 108 -4.22 10.72 8.77
CA PRO A 108 -5.21 9.69 9.07
C PRO A 108 -4.62 8.29 8.88
N LYS A 109 -4.94 7.37 9.77
CA LYS A 109 -4.77 5.94 9.50
C LYS A 109 -5.78 5.49 8.43
N LEU A 110 -5.51 4.40 7.72
CA LEU A 110 -6.43 3.88 6.69
C LEU A 110 -7.84 3.64 7.25
N ASN A 111 -7.95 3.05 8.42
CA ASN A 111 -9.23 2.84 9.11
C ASN A 111 -9.95 4.14 9.50
N GLU A 112 -9.22 5.19 9.84
CA GLU A 112 -9.81 6.51 10.14
C GLU A 112 -10.36 7.17 8.87
N LEU A 113 -9.62 7.08 7.76
CA LEU A 113 -10.08 7.51 6.44
C LEU A 113 -11.31 6.71 5.99
N TYR A 114 -11.25 5.39 6.11
CA TYR A 114 -12.35 4.50 5.73
C TYR A 114 -13.62 4.83 6.52
N LYS A 115 -13.51 4.97 7.83
CA LYS A 115 -14.62 5.39 8.69
C LYS A 115 -15.19 6.75 8.30
N LYS A 116 -14.33 7.72 7.94
CA LYS A 116 -14.78 9.05 7.48
C LYS A 116 -15.59 8.97 6.20
N LEU A 117 -15.22 8.04 5.28
CA LEU A 117 -15.86 7.88 3.97
C LEU A 117 -17.15 7.05 4.01
N PHE A 118 -17.19 6.03 4.87
CA PHE A 118 -18.26 5.01 4.86
C PHE A 118 -19.06 4.91 6.15
N GLY A 119 -18.64 5.60 7.22
CA GLY A 119 -19.29 5.54 8.52
C GLY A 119 -18.93 4.36 9.40
N GLU A 120 -18.17 3.40 8.88
CA GLU A 120 -17.77 2.15 9.54
C GLU A 120 -16.27 1.90 9.40
N TYR A 121 -15.70 1.08 10.27
CA TYR A 121 -14.34 0.54 10.11
C TYR A 121 -14.38 -0.66 9.19
N PHE A 122 -13.31 -0.88 8.39
CA PHE A 122 -13.17 -2.16 7.69
C PHE A 122 -12.57 -3.22 8.63
N GLU A 123 -13.01 -4.45 8.44
CA GLU A 123 -12.50 -5.60 9.17
C GLU A 123 -11.15 -6.06 8.59
N TRP A 124 -10.41 -6.85 9.38
CA TRP A 124 -9.15 -7.47 8.95
C TRP A 124 -8.01 -6.50 8.58
N ALA A 125 -8.02 -5.30 9.15
CA ALA A 125 -6.88 -4.37 9.06
C ALA A 125 -5.57 -5.10 9.42
N HIS A 126 -4.46 -4.71 8.77
CA HIS A 126 -3.12 -5.30 8.87
C HIS A 126 -2.89 -6.61 8.10
N THR A 127 -3.82 -6.99 7.23
CA THR A 127 -3.59 -7.99 6.19
C THR A 127 -3.46 -7.27 4.86
N ALA A 128 -2.34 -7.44 4.15
CA ALA A 128 -1.99 -6.64 2.97
C ALA A 128 -3.12 -6.56 1.93
N ILE A 129 -3.76 -7.69 1.62
CA ILE A 129 -4.84 -7.73 0.62
C ILE A 129 -6.05 -6.88 1.04
N TYR A 130 -6.45 -6.93 2.32
CA TYR A 130 -7.58 -6.13 2.80
C TYR A 130 -7.24 -4.65 2.92
N ASP A 131 -6.00 -4.30 3.26
CA ASP A 131 -5.53 -2.91 3.25
C ASP A 131 -5.52 -2.34 1.82
N VAL A 132 -5.11 -3.14 0.82
CA VAL A 132 -5.22 -2.76 -0.60
C VAL A 132 -6.68 -2.57 -1.00
N GLU A 133 -7.57 -3.51 -0.69
CA GLU A 133 -9.00 -3.41 -1.02
C GLU A 133 -9.66 -2.19 -0.36
N ALA A 134 -9.35 -1.93 0.92
CA ALA A 134 -9.82 -0.73 1.61
C ALA A 134 -9.29 0.56 0.96
N THR A 135 -8.03 0.56 0.52
CA THR A 135 -7.42 1.69 -0.20
C THR A 135 -8.10 1.90 -1.56
N VAL A 136 -8.39 0.83 -2.32
CA VAL A 136 -9.15 0.91 -3.59
C VAL A 136 -10.51 1.54 -3.37
N ARG A 137 -11.29 1.03 -2.40
CA ARG A 137 -12.63 1.56 -2.09
C ARG A 137 -12.57 3.01 -1.64
N ALA A 138 -11.61 3.35 -0.78
CA ALA A 138 -11.40 4.73 -0.33
C ALA A 138 -11.06 5.65 -1.52
N LEU A 139 -10.12 5.25 -2.38
CA LEU A 139 -9.74 6.01 -3.57
C LEU A 139 -10.93 6.22 -4.51
N GLN A 140 -11.72 5.17 -4.80
CA GLN A 140 -12.92 5.28 -5.63
C GLN A 140 -13.89 6.34 -5.08
N LYS A 141 -14.11 6.31 -3.76
CA LYS A 141 -14.99 7.27 -3.10
C LYS A 141 -14.44 8.69 -3.12
N LEU A 142 -13.14 8.86 -2.89
CA LEU A 142 -12.45 10.15 -2.94
C LEU A 142 -12.49 10.79 -4.34
N LEU A 143 -12.36 9.98 -5.39
CA LEU A 143 -12.53 10.42 -6.78
C LEU A 143 -13.98 10.84 -7.05
N GLN A 144 -14.96 10.06 -6.61
CA GLN A 144 -16.38 10.39 -6.76
C GLN A 144 -16.79 11.69 -6.03
N MET A 145 -16.11 11.99 -4.92
CA MET A 145 -16.35 13.21 -4.12
C MET A 145 -15.49 14.39 -4.56
N ASP A 146 -14.68 14.22 -5.61
CA ASP A 146 -13.75 15.24 -6.13
C ASP A 146 -12.71 15.72 -5.08
N VAL A 147 -12.46 14.91 -4.06
CA VAL A 147 -11.42 15.18 -3.05
C VAL A 147 -10.02 14.92 -3.62
N ILE A 148 -9.91 13.92 -4.49
CA ILE A 148 -8.71 13.61 -5.27
C ILE A 148 -9.09 13.67 -6.73
N GLN A 149 -8.24 14.32 -7.53
CA GLN A 149 -8.40 14.43 -8.98
C GLN A 149 -7.25 13.71 -9.69
N VAL A 150 -7.57 12.95 -10.71
CA VAL A 150 -6.60 12.29 -11.58
C VAL A 150 -6.98 12.52 -13.04
N GLN A 151 -6.01 12.49 -13.94
CA GLN A 151 -6.28 12.61 -15.37
C GLN A 151 -7.09 11.41 -15.87
N GLU A 152 -7.96 11.63 -16.82
CA GLU A 152 -8.67 10.55 -17.51
C GLU A 152 -7.68 9.56 -18.13
N ASN A 153 -8.07 8.28 -18.16
CA ASN A 153 -7.26 7.16 -18.68
C ASN A 153 -5.97 6.84 -17.89
N THR A 154 -5.82 7.33 -16.67
CA THR A 154 -4.69 6.97 -15.82
C THR A 154 -4.76 5.49 -15.40
N VAL A 155 -3.74 4.70 -15.70
CA VAL A 155 -3.57 3.32 -15.21
C VAL A 155 -2.92 3.38 -13.83
N MET A 156 -3.64 2.94 -12.81
CA MET A 156 -3.17 2.94 -11.43
C MET A 156 -2.79 1.54 -10.96
N ARG A 157 -1.78 1.45 -10.11
CA ARG A 157 -1.43 0.27 -9.31
C ARG A 157 -1.50 0.63 -7.84
N LEU A 158 -2.05 -0.26 -7.03
CA LEU A 158 -2.23 -0.04 -5.60
C LEU A 158 -1.33 -1.00 -4.82
N PHE A 159 -0.75 -0.47 -3.75
CA PHE A 159 -0.07 -1.20 -2.70
C PHE A 159 -1.01 -1.53 -1.56
#